data_a64b903a1b32549daa1da85959c50df0
#
_entry.id   a64b903a1b32549daa1da85959c50df0
#
_cell.length_a   1.000
_cell.length_b   1.000
_cell.length_c   1.000
_cell.angle_alpha   90.00
_cell.angle_beta   90.00
_cell.angle_gamma   90.00
#
_symmetry.space_group_name_H-M   'P 1'
#
loop_
_entity.id
_entity.type
_entity.pdbx_description
1 polymer ?
#
loop_
_entity_poly.entity_id
_entity_poly.type
_entity_poly.pdbx_seq_one_letter_code
_entity_poly.pdbx_strand_id
1 'polypeptide(L)'
;MTLGVSMNDSISSLIEKIVAFRDARNWKQFHNPKDLAISISLEAAELLEIFQWSGSDVSASTEKKVTKIKEELADVLIYSFLLGHDLGLDISEIIDDKINLNNQKYPVDKAFGKAEKYTAYISNSTKELNK
;
A
#
# COMPACT_ATOMS: atom_id res chain seq x y z
N MET A 1 -19.28 -7.76 23.44
CA MET A 1 -19.65 -6.58 22.68
C MET A 1 -18.75 -6.53 21.46
N THR A 2 -19.24 -6.99 20.38
CA THR A 2 -18.66 -6.66 19.11
C THR A 2 -18.77 -5.15 19.01
N LEU A 3 -17.70 -4.50 19.39
CA LEU A 3 -17.43 -3.20 18.86
C LEU A 3 -17.66 -3.37 17.38
N GLY A 4 -18.71 -2.76 16.89
CA GLY A 4 -18.90 -2.66 15.49
C GLY A 4 -17.55 -2.26 14.96
N VAL A 5 -16.85 -3.27 14.49
CA VAL A 5 -15.77 -2.99 13.58
C VAL A 5 -16.44 -2.04 12.65
N SER A 6 -16.01 -0.82 12.66
CA SER A 6 -16.50 0.18 11.78
C SER A 6 -16.06 -0.23 10.37
N MET A 7 -16.59 -1.36 9.93
CA MET A 7 -16.49 -1.85 8.55
C MET A 7 -17.05 -0.81 7.59
N ASN A 8 -17.68 0.24 8.15
CA ASN A 8 -18.31 1.33 7.44
C ASN A 8 -17.50 2.64 7.50
N ASP A 9 -16.30 2.67 8.09
CA ASP A 9 -15.43 3.82 7.91
C ASP A 9 -15.01 3.87 6.45
N SER A 10 -15.66 4.74 5.70
CA SER A 10 -15.24 5.03 4.34
C SER A 10 -13.80 5.55 4.33
N ILE A 11 -13.12 5.42 3.21
CA ILE A 11 -11.80 6.02 3.01
C ILE A 11 -11.84 7.51 3.30
N SER A 12 -12.89 8.21 2.85
CA SER A 12 -13.08 9.63 3.14
C SER A 12 -13.13 9.92 4.63
N SER A 13 -13.87 9.11 5.40
CA SER A 13 -13.96 9.26 6.86
C SER A 13 -12.62 9.04 7.55
N LEU A 14 -11.84 8.06 7.13
CA LEU A 14 -10.50 7.81 7.65
C LEU A 14 -9.57 8.99 7.35
N ILE A 15 -9.61 9.52 6.13
CA ILE A 15 -8.79 10.67 5.74
C ILE A 15 -9.15 11.89 6.58
N GLU A 16 -10.42 12.15 6.84
CA GLU A 16 -10.84 13.24 7.72
C GLU A 16 -10.24 13.12 9.12
N LYS A 17 -10.22 11.93 9.70
CA LYS A 17 -9.60 11.66 11.00
C LYS A 17 -8.09 11.92 10.97
N ILE A 18 -7.42 11.47 9.94
CA ILE A 18 -5.97 11.64 9.76
C ILE A 18 -5.62 13.11 9.60
N VAL A 19 -6.36 13.83 8.77
CA VAL A 19 -6.17 15.28 8.54
C VAL A 19 -6.42 16.06 9.82
N ALA A 20 -7.48 15.75 10.56
CA ALA A 20 -7.77 16.40 11.85
C ALA A 20 -6.64 16.16 12.86
N PHE A 21 -6.09 14.96 12.94
CA PHE A 21 -4.94 14.63 13.77
C PHE A 21 -3.71 15.48 13.45
N ARG A 22 -3.40 15.59 12.16
CA ARG A 22 -2.28 16.39 11.64
C ARG A 22 -2.47 17.88 11.93
N ASP A 23 -3.65 18.40 11.60
CA ASP A 23 -3.94 19.83 11.67
C ASP A 23 -4.02 20.32 13.14
N ALA A 24 -4.52 19.49 14.07
CA ALA A 24 -4.52 19.79 15.49
C ALA A 24 -3.10 20.01 16.05
N ARG A 25 -2.08 19.49 15.40
CA ARG A 25 -0.66 19.61 15.76
C ARG A 25 0.11 20.60 14.91
N ASN A 26 -0.57 21.23 13.96
CA ASN A 26 0.04 22.15 13.00
C ASN A 26 1.20 21.50 12.22
N TRP A 27 1.07 20.20 11.91
CA TRP A 27 2.13 19.45 11.22
C TRP A 27 2.07 19.59 9.70
N LYS A 28 0.99 20.12 9.14
CA LYS A 28 0.88 20.37 7.70
C LYS A 28 2.03 21.21 7.16
N GLN A 29 2.56 22.14 7.95
CA GLN A 29 3.69 22.97 7.58
C GLN A 29 4.96 22.16 7.23
N PHE A 30 5.07 20.95 7.76
CA PHE A 30 6.21 20.05 7.51
C PHE A 30 5.94 19.06 6.39
N HIS A 31 4.71 18.99 5.89
CA HIS A 31 4.27 18.04 4.89
C HIS A 31 4.21 18.67 3.51
N ASN A 32 5.02 18.16 2.62
CA ASN A 32 4.96 18.39 1.19
C ASN A 32 5.09 17.04 0.48
N PRO A 33 4.79 16.92 -0.81
CA PRO A 33 4.83 15.62 -1.50
C PRO A 33 6.14 14.87 -1.35
N LYS A 34 7.27 15.56 -1.41
CA LYS A 34 8.60 14.95 -1.24
C LYS A 34 8.78 14.38 0.16
N ASP A 35 8.50 15.17 1.19
CA ASP A 35 8.72 14.77 2.58
C ASP A 35 7.73 13.68 3.00
N LEU A 36 6.49 13.71 2.50
CA LEU A 36 5.54 12.62 2.68
C LEU A 36 6.01 11.33 2.00
N ALA A 37 6.55 11.41 0.79
CA ALA A 37 7.12 10.25 0.11
C ALA A 37 8.31 9.66 0.87
N ILE A 38 9.16 10.50 1.45
CA ILE A 38 10.26 10.08 2.32
C ILE A 38 9.71 9.35 3.55
N SER A 39 8.70 9.92 4.21
CA SER A 39 8.07 9.31 5.39
C SER A 39 7.45 7.95 5.08
N ILE A 40 6.77 7.81 3.95
CA ILE A 40 6.22 6.53 3.47
C ILE A 40 7.35 5.50 3.34
N SER A 41 8.47 5.88 2.74
CA SER A 41 9.61 4.99 2.54
C SER A 41 10.26 4.58 3.86
N LEU A 42 10.39 5.48 4.82
CA LEU A 42 10.93 5.18 6.14
C LEU A 42 10.02 4.24 6.93
N GLU A 43 8.72 4.46 6.91
CA GLU A 43 7.76 3.57 7.58
C GLU A 43 7.70 2.18 6.91
N ALA A 44 7.80 2.13 5.58
CA ALA A 44 7.92 0.87 4.87
C ALA A 44 9.20 0.11 5.26
N ALA A 45 10.31 0.82 5.48
CA ALA A 45 11.55 0.23 5.97
C ALA A 45 11.40 -0.31 7.40
N GLU A 46 10.66 0.37 8.27
CA GLU A 46 10.35 -0.12 9.63
C GLU A 46 9.51 -1.40 9.58
N LEU A 47 8.57 -1.47 8.65
CA LEU A 47 7.82 -2.71 8.39
C LEU A 47 8.76 -3.85 7.95
N LEU A 48 9.72 -3.57 7.10
CA LEU A 48 10.73 -4.53 6.66
C LEU A 48 11.64 -4.99 7.81
N GLU A 49 12.00 -4.11 8.73
CA GLU A 49 12.86 -4.42 9.89
C GLU A 49 12.29 -5.53 10.78
N ILE A 50 10.96 -5.70 10.81
CA ILE A 50 10.32 -6.77 11.57
C ILE A 50 10.80 -8.15 11.11
N PHE A 51 11.13 -8.27 9.83
CA PHE A 51 11.60 -9.50 9.20
C PHE A 51 13.14 -9.57 9.10
N GLN A 52 13.85 -8.53 9.49
CA GLN A 52 15.30 -8.60 9.60
C GLN A 52 15.65 -9.67 10.64
N TRP A 53 16.53 -10.56 10.29
CA TRP A 53 16.95 -11.67 11.15
C TRP A 53 15.87 -12.72 11.47
N SER A 54 14.73 -12.69 10.78
CA SER A 54 13.66 -13.66 11.01
C SER A 54 13.96 -15.06 10.44
N GLY A 55 14.99 -15.19 9.62
CA GLY A 55 15.38 -16.45 8.99
C GLY A 55 14.26 -17.01 8.10
N SER A 56 13.81 -18.20 8.42
CA SER A 56 12.73 -18.89 7.69
C SER A 56 11.32 -18.42 8.06
N ASP A 57 11.17 -17.61 9.09
CA ASP A 57 9.85 -17.03 9.43
C ASP A 57 9.49 -15.90 8.47
N VAL A 58 8.72 -16.25 7.45
CA VAL A 58 8.21 -15.32 6.44
C VAL A 58 6.75 -14.94 6.69
N SER A 59 6.15 -15.42 7.78
CA SER A 59 4.70 -15.38 8.03
C SER A 59 4.31 -14.53 9.24
N ALA A 60 5.27 -13.86 9.89
CA ALA A 60 5.01 -13.14 11.14
C ALA A 60 4.32 -14.02 12.18
N SER A 61 4.93 -15.17 12.51
CA SER A 61 4.30 -16.25 13.26
C SER A 61 4.05 -15.97 14.75
N THR A 62 4.47 -14.82 15.27
CA THR A 62 4.25 -14.44 16.66
C THR A 62 3.29 -13.26 16.79
N GLU A 63 2.52 -13.24 17.87
CA GLU A 63 1.61 -12.12 18.19
C GLU A 63 2.36 -10.80 18.30
N LYS A 64 3.56 -10.81 18.85
CA LYS A 64 4.42 -9.63 18.95
C LYS A 64 4.76 -9.05 17.57
N LYS A 65 5.09 -9.90 16.59
CA LYS A 65 5.35 -9.46 15.21
C LYS A 65 4.11 -8.89 14.56
N VAL A 66 2.95 -9.54 14.74
CA VAL A 66 1.68 -9.04 14.20
C VAL A 66 1.32 -7.68 14.79
N THR A 67 1.51 -7.48 16.10
CA THR A 67 1.29 -6.18 16.74
C THR A 67 2.18 -5.10 16.13
N LYS A 68 3.44 -5.39 15.91
CA LYS A 68 4.39 -4.47 15.30
C LYS A 68 4.03 -4.16 13.84
N ILE A 69 3.60 -5.16 13.09
CA ILE A 69 3.12 -4.99 11.71
C ILE A 69 1.90 -4.05 11.67
N LYS A 70 0.94 -4.20 12.58
CA LYS A 70 -0.23 -3.31 12.66
C LYS A 70 0.18 -1.85 12.79
N GLU A 71 1.14 -1.56 13.68
CA GLU A 71 1.64 -0.20 13.89
C GLU A 71 2.30 0.37 12.63
N GLU A 72 3.24 -0.35 12.06
CA GLU A 72 4.03 0.14 10.92
C GLU A 72 3.19 0.20 9.64
N LEU A 73 2.31 -0.78 9.42
CA LEU A 73 1.39 -0.74 8.29
C LEU A 73 0.43 0.45 8.39
N ALA A 74 -0.10 0.73 9.58
CA ALA A 74 -0.94 1.88 9.81
C ALA A 74 -0.21 3.19 9.49
N ASP A 75 1.05 3.33 9.88
CA ASP A 75 1.85 4.53 9.59
C ASP A 75 2.10 4.70 8.08
N VAL A 76 2.38 3.62 7.36
CA VAL A 76 2.50 3.66 5.89
C VAL A 76 1.21 4.18 5.25
N LEU A 77 0.07 3.68 5.69
CA LEU A 77 -1.23 4.09 5.15
C LEU A 77 -1.57 5.54 5.52
N ILE A 78 -1.30 5.96 6.74
CA ILE A 78 -1.53 7.34 7.20
C ILE A 78 -0.78 8.33 6.31
N TYR A 79 0.52 8.14 6.12
CA TYR A 79 1.31 9.03 5.25
C TYR A 79 0.88 8.95 3.78
N SER A 80 0.50 7.77 3.31
CA SER A 80 0.00 7.59 1.95
C SER A 80 -1.31 8.35 1.72
N PHE A 81 -2.24 8.29 2.66
CA PHE A 81 -3.50 9.01 2.58
C PHE A 81 -3.30 10.53 2.68
N LEU A 82 -2.37 10.99 3.51
CA LEU A 82 -2.01 12.41 3.58
C LEU A 82 -1.45 12.91 2.25
N LEU A 83 -0.58 12.14 1.62
CA LEU A 83 -0.04 12.49 0.30
C LEU A 83 -1.16 12.61 -0.74
N GLY A 84 -2.05 11.66 -0.81
CA GLY A 84 -3.19 11.69 -1.71
C GLY A 84 -4.10 12.89 -1.43
N HIS A 85 -4.41 13.15 -0.17
CA HIS A 85 -5.24 14.28 0.24
C HIS A 85 -4.62 15.63 -0.16
N ASP A 86 -3.34 15.82 0.13
CA ASP A 86 -2.65 17.09 -0.14
C ASP A 86 -2.51 17.36 -1.65
N LEU A 87 -2.49 16.33 -2.48
CA LEU A 87 -2.50 16.44 -3.94
C LEU A 87 -3.91 16.51 -4.55
N GLY A 88 -4.96 16.46 -3.74
CA GLY A 88 -6.34 16.47 -4.20
C GLY A 88 -6.76 15.20 -4.94
N LEU A 89 -6.13 14.06 -4.65
CA LEU A 89 -6.43 12.79 -5.28
C LEU A 89 -7.56 12.06 -4.56
N ASP A 90 -8.42 11.42 -5.33
CA ASP A 90 -9.39 10.45 -4.81
C ASP A 90 -8.71 9.08 -4.72
N ILE A 91 -8.50 8.60 -3.50
CA ILE A 91 -7.77 7.35 -3.25
C ILE A 91 -8.50 6.15 -3.87
N SER A 92 -9.82 6.08 -3.76
CA SER A 92 -10.59 5.00 -4.36
C SER A 92 -10.45 4.98 -5.88
N GLU A 93 -10.53 6.14 -6.51
CA GLU A 93 -10.40 6.29 -7.95
C GLU A 93 -9.01 5.88 -8.45
N ILE A 94 -7.94 6.35 -7.81
CA ILE A 94 -6.59 5.99 -8.25
C ILE A 94 -6.28 4.51 -8.09
N ILE A 95 -6.85 3.87 -7.06
CA ILE A 95 -6.71 2.42 -6.86
C ILE A 95 -7.48 1.66 -7.94
N ASP A 96 -8.72 2.04 -8.22
CA ASP A 96 -9.54 1.41 -9.26
C ASP A 96 -8.91 1.55 -10.64
N ASP A 97 -8.41 2.74 -10.96
CA ASP A 97 -7.70 3.00 -12.21
C ASP A 97 -6.46 2.11 -12.35
N LYS A 98 -5.71 1.94 -11.26
CA LYS A 98 -4.52 1.09 -11.26
C LYS A 98 -4.87 -0.39 -11.39
N ILE A 99 -5.92 -0.85 -10.75
CA ILE A 99 -6.42 -2.22 -10.89
C ILE A 99 -6.81 -2.49 -12.35
N ASN A 100 -7.54 -1.57 -12.98
CA ASN A 100 -7.92 -1.69 -14.39
C ASN A 100 -6.71 -1.75 -15.31
N LEU A 101 -5.71 -0.91 -15.06
CA LEU A 101 -4.46 -0.93 -15.81
C LEU A 101 -3.71 -2.26 -15.63
N ASN A 102 -3.67 -2.78 -14.41
CA ASN A 102 -3.02 -4.04 -14.10
C ASN A 102 -3.79 -5.24 -14.70
N ASN A 103 -5.11 -5.17 -14.79
CA ASN A 103 -5.91 -6.18 -15.50
C ASN A 103 -5.52 -6.30 -16.98
N GLN A 104 -5.16 -5.18 -17.60
CA GLN A 104 -4.67 -5.18 -18.96
C GLN A 104 -3.24 -5.74 -19.08
N LYS A 105 -2.37 -5.42 -18.12
CA LYS A 105 -0.98 -5.90 -18.10
C LYS A 105 -0.85 -7.38 -17.71
N TYR A 106 -1.74 -7.84 -16.84
CA TYR A 106 -1.75 -9.18 -16.27
C TYR A 106 -3.09 -9.90 -16.55
N PRO A 107 -3.37 -10.26 -17.83
CA PRO A 107 -4.58 -11.03 -18.13
C PRO A 107 -4.61 -12.32 -17.31
N VAL A 108 -5.78 -12.70 -16.81
CA VAL A 108 -5.94 -13.84 -15.89
C VAL A 108 -5.38 -15.13 -16.50
N ASP A 109 -5.64 -15.39 -17.77
CA ASP A 109 -5.17 -16.58 -18.46
C ASP A 109 -3.63 -16.68 -18.55
N LYS A 110 -2.93 -15.53 -18.58
CA LYS A 110 -1.46 -15.48 -18.63
C LYS A 110 -0.81 -15.38 -17.25
N ALA A 111 -1.48 -14.74 -16.30
CA ALA A 111 -0.93 -14.44 -14.97
C ALA A 111 -1.26 -15.50 -13.93
N PHE A 112 -2.28 -16.34 -14.17
CA PHE A 112 -2.75 -17.31 -13.18
C PHE A 112 -1.64 -18.25 -12.70
N GLY A 113 -1.37 -18.23 -11.40
CA GLY A 113 -0.34 -19.07 -10.77
C GLY A 113 1.10 -18.67 -11.08
N LYS A 114 1.34 -17.48 -11.64
CA LYS A 114 2.67 -16.98 -12.02
C LYS A 114 2.96 -15.64 -11.39
N ALA A 115 4.20 -15.45 -10.96
CA ALA A 115 4.69 -14.21 -10.35
C ALA A 115 5.62 -13.41 -11.30
N GLU A 116 5.51 -13.62 -12.59
CA GLU A 116 6.34 -12.95 -13.60
C GLU A 116 5.80 -11.55 -13.91
N LYS A 117 6.68 -10.63 -14.28
CA LYS A 117 6.27 -9.33 -14.82
C LYS A 117 5.60 -9.50 -16.20
N TYR A 118 4.65 -8.62 -16.52
CA TYR A 118 3.93 -8.65 -17.79
C TYR A 118 4.84 -8.64 -19.03
N THR A 119 6.02 -8.05 -18.91
CA THR A 119 7.03 -8.04 -20.01
C THR A 119 7.47 -9.45 -20.43
N ALA A 120 7.43 -10.43 -19.53
CA ALA A 120 7.72 -11.82 -19.84
C ALA A 120 6.68 -12.44 -20.79
N TYR A 121 5.42 -12.00 -20.72
CA TYR A 121 4.35 -12.48 -21.60
C TYR A 121 4.56 -12.06 -23.05
N ILE A 122 5.05 -10.84 -23.26
CA ILE A 122 5.34 -10.30 -24.60
C ILE A 122 6.50 -11.05 -25.24
N SER A 123 7.59 -11.30 -24.51
CA SER A 123 8.76 -12.01 -25.05
C SER A 123 8.46 -13.46 -25.42
N ASN A 124 7.59 -14.15 -24.69
CA ASN A 124 7.16 -15.51 -25.01
C ASN A 124 6.29 -15.56 -26.26
N SER A 125 5.37 -14.62 -26.43
CA SER A 125 4.53 -14.53 -27.63
C SER A 125 5.37 -14.32 -28.92
N THR A 126 6.44 -13.54 -28.81
CA THR A 126 7.34 -13.30 -29.97
C THR A 126 8.14 -14.56 -30.33
N LYS A 127 8.48 -15.40 -29.36
CA LYS A 127 9.17 -16.67 -29.60
C LYS A 127 8.28 -17.72 -30.27
N GLU A 128 6.98 -17.70 -30.00
CA GLU A 128 6.02 -18.61 -30.62
C GLU A 128 5.72 -18.25 -32.08
N LEU A 129 5.79 -16.98 -32.43
CA LEU A 129 5.57 -16.50 -33.80
C LEU A 129 6.77 -16.78 -34.74
N ASN A 130 7.93 -17.10 -34.20
CA ASN A 130 9.17 -17.39 -34.94
C ASN A 130 9.50 -18.89 -35.02
N LYS A 131 8.55 -19.77 -34.71
CA LYS A 131 8.60 -21.20 -34.92
C LYS A 131 7.67 -21.60 -36.07
#